data_10af14c9ead259a64bc81b36ba12b44d
#
_entry.id   10af14c9ead259a64bc81b36ba12b44d
#
_cell.length_a   1.000
_cell.length_b   1.000
_cell.length_c   1.000
_cell.angle_alpha   90.00
_cell.angle_beta   90.00
_cell.angle_gamma   90.00
#
_symmetry.space_group_name_H-M   'P 1'
#
loop_
_entity.id
_entity.type
_entity.pdbx_description
1 polymer ?
#
loop_
_entity_poly.entity_id
_entity_poly.type
_entity_poly.pdbx_seq_one_letter_code
_entity_poly.pdbx_strand_id
1 'polypeptide(L)'
;MEFKLTAEVEVIEQKFEFPFQNEHFEKLRILVFEHTGITLGDEKKQLTYSRYAKRLRALGMKDFDDYIGIIESGDDSEMPFFINAITTNFTSFFRENHHFEFLVSEVGRLLELQSSVRIWSAGCSSGEEPYSMAMSLLHGIPDIDGADVKILATDLDTEIIAKASRGVYADERFDSSNNEIIKPWIK
;
A
#
# COMPACT_ATOMS: atom_id res chain seq x y z
N MET A 1 -2.25 -49.35 28.16
CA MET A 1 -3.45 -48.54 27.78
C MET A 1 -2.95 -47.49 26.81
N GLU A 2 -2.95 -47.82 25.51
CA GLU A 2 -2.44 -46.96 24.45
C GLU A 2 -3.58 -46.09 23.95
N PHE A 3 -3.46 -44.75 24.10
CA PHE A 3 -4.36 -43.79 23.46
C PHE A 3 -3.87 -43.54 22.04
N LYS A 4 -4.57 -44.12 21.05
CA LYS A 4 -4.45 -43.69 19.66
C LYS A 4 -5.32 -42.47 19.45
N LEU A 5 -4.72 -41.29 19.37
CA LEU A 5 -5.37 -40.10 18.79
C LEU A 5 -5.22 -40.19 17.26
N THR A 6 -6.25 -40.63 16.57
CA THR A 6 -6.43 -40.41 15.14
C THR A 6 -7.22 -39.14 15.00
N ALA A 7 -6.51 -37.99 14.88
CA ALA A 7 -7.12 -36.77 14.39
C ALA A 7 -7.26 -36.90 12.87
N GLU A 8 -8.43 -37.22 12.37
CA GLU A 8 -8.78 -36.98 10.96
C GLU A 8 -8.81 -35.47 10.77
N VAL A 9 -7.81 -34.97 10.07
CA VAL A 9 -7.84 -33.59 9.56
C VAL A 9 -8.84 -33.60 8.41
N GLU A 10 -10.07 -33.16 8.68
CA GLU A 10 -10.98 -32.82 7.59
C GLU A 10 -10.35 -31.70 6.76
N VAL A 11 -9.86 -32.08 5.58
CA VAL A 11 -9.48 -31.12 4.54
C VAL A 11 -10.78 -30.50 4.07
N ILE A 12 -11.15 -29.34 4.62
CA ILE A 12 -12.26 -28.54 4.11
C ILE A 12 -11.82 -28.07 2.72
N GLU A 13 -12.29 -28.74 1.67
CA GLU A 13 -12.17 -28.26 0.30
C GLU A 13 -12.84 -26.89 0.25
N GLN A 14 -12.05 -25.85 0.20
CA GLN A 14 -12.53 -24.48 0.07
C GLN A 14 -13.19 -24.33 -1.30
N LYS A 15 -14.52 -24.31 -1.33
CA LYS A 15 -15.31 -24.19 -2.53
C LYS A 15 -15.19 -22.74 -3.03
N PHE A 16 -14.34 -22.52 -4.01
CA PHE A 16 -14.23 -21.23 -4.69
C PHE A 16 -15.52 -20.93 -5.48
N GLU A 17 -15.99 -19.68 -5.43
CA GLU A 17 -17.13 -19.21 -6.22
C GLU A 17 -16.84 -19.29 -7.73
N PHE A 18 -15.62 -18.92 -8.12
CA PHE A 18 -15.09 -19.02 -9.47
C PHE A 18 -14.03 -20.13 -9.52
N PRO A 19 -13.99 -20.95 -10.56
CA PRO A 19 -12.90 -21.93 -10.74
C PRO A 19 -11.54 -21.24 -10.68
N PHE A 20 -10.66 -21.69 -9.76
CA PHE A 20 -9.33 -21.09 -9.58
C PHE A 20 -8.26 -22.19 -9.43
N GLN A 21 -7.53 -22.42 -10.50
CA GLN A 21 -6.51 -23.43 -10.60
C GLN A 21 -5.12 -22.87 -10.34
N ASN A 22 -4.10 -23.71 -10.30
CA ASN A 22 -2.73 -23.26 -10.15
C ASN A 22 -2.27 -22.42 -11.34
N GLU A 23 -2.69 -22.79 -12.54
CA GLU A 23 -2.39 -22.08 -13.77
C GLU A 23 -2.88 -20.62 -13.73
N HIS A 24 -4.08 -20.37 -13.18
CA HIS A 24 -4.60 -19.01 -13.02
C HIS A 24 -3.73 -18.20 -12.05
N PHE A 25 -3.33 -18.81 -10.93
CA PHE A 25 -2.45 -18.14 -9.96
C PHE A 25 -1.09 -17.80 -10.57
N GLU A 26 -0.47 -18.72 -11.30
CA GLU A 26 0.82 -18.51 -11.95
C GLU A 26 0.75 -17.38 -12.99
N LYS A 27 -0.28 -17.35 -13.85
CA LYS A 27 -0.47 -16.26 -14.81
C LYS A 27 -0.65 -14.92 -14.11
N LEU A 28 -1.53 -14.85 -13.11
CA LEU A 28 -1.73 -13.61 -12.33
C LEU A 28 -0.45 -13.17 -11.63
N ARG A 29 0.34 -14.08 -11.07
CA ARG A 29 1.62 -13.79 -10.41
C ARG A 29 2.62 -13.17 -11.38
N ILE A 30 2.72 -13.70 -12.61
CA ILE A 30 3.58 -13.16 -13.66
C ILE A 30 3.11 -11.75 -14.05
N LEU A 31 1.84 -11.59 -14.38
CA LEU A 31 1.27 -10.29 -14.77
C LEU A 31 1.43 -9.24 -13.67
N VAL A 32 1.17 -9.60 -12.42
CA VAL A 32 1.40 -8.69 -11.27
C VAL A 32 2.87 -8.26 -11.22
N PHE A 33 3.79 -9.21 -11.33
CA PHE A 33 5.22 -8.86 -11.30
C PHE A 33 5.64 -7.97 -12.47
N GLU A 34 5.19 -8.27 -13.68
CA GLU A 34 5.52 -7.49 -14.89
C GLU A 34 5.06 -6.03 -14.80
N HIS A 35 3.86 -5.80 -14.25
CA HIS A 35 3.29 -4.46 -14.17
C HIS A 35 3.65 -3.68 -12.90
N THR A 36 4.07 -4.36 -11.83
CA THR A 36 4.24 -3.71 -10.53
C THR A 36 5.58 -3.99 -9.84
N GLY A 37 6.29 -5.04 -10.24
CA GLY A 37 7.45 -5.56 -9.52
C GLY A 37 7.09 -6.33 -8.23
N ILE A 38 5.80 -6.47 -7.89
CA ILE A 38 5.37 -7.18 -6.68
C ILE A 38 5.51 -8.69 -6.90
N THR A 39 6.24 -9.34 -5.99
CA THR A 39 6.36 -10.80 -5.98
C THR A 39 5.28 -11.42 -5.09
N LEU A 40 4.51 -12.37 -5.65
CA LEU A 40 3.51 -13.13 -4.92
C LEU A 40 4.05 -14.54 -4.63
N GLY A 41 4.27 -14.87 -3.36
CA GLY A 41 4.59 -16.23 -2.92
C GLY A 41 3.34 -17.13 -2.93
N ASP A 42 3.56 -18.45 -2.83
CA ASP A 42 2.47 -19.45 -2.87
C ASP A 42 1.45 -19.26 -1.74
N GLU A 43 1.89 -18.74 -0.60
CA GLU A 43 1.03 -18.39 0.54
C GLU A 43 0.04 -17.26 0.22
N LYS A 44 0.26 -16.49 -0.85
CA LYS A 44 -0.62 -15.42 -1.29
C LYS A 44 -1.74 -15.88 -2.23
N LYS A 45 -1.77 -17.16 -2.61
CA LYS A 45 -2.76 -17.71 -3.55
C LYS A 45 -4.20 -17.40 -3.14
N GLN A 46 -4.53 -17.62 -1.86
CA GLN A 46 -5.87 -17.35 -1.33
C GLN A 46 -6.20 -15.84 -1.32
N LEU A 47 -5.22 -15.00 -0.99
CA LEU A 47 -5.37 -13.55 -1.03
C LEU A 47 -5.63 -13.09 -2.47
N THR A 48 -4.82 -13.57 -3.41
CA THR A 48 -4.93 -13.27 -4.85
C THR A 48 -6.33 -13.64 -5.38
N TYR A 49 -6.78 -14.87 -5.06
CA TYR A 49 -8.13 -15.28 -5.40
C TYR A 49 -9.19 -14.31 -4.85
N SER A 50 -9.18 -14.04 -3.56
CA SER A 50 -10.23 -13.25 -2.92
C SER A 50 -10.33 -11.82 -3.47
N ARG A 51 -9.19 -11.24 -3.82
CA ARG A 51 -9.10 -9.89 -4.37
C ARG A 51 -9.61 -9.82 -5.82
N TYR A 52 -9.14 -10.72 -6.68
CA TYR A 52 -9.61 -10.73 -8.07
C TYR A 52 -11.02 -11.30 -8.23
N ALA A 53 -11.47 -12.24 -7.39
CA ALA A 53 -12.87 -12.67 -7.37
C ALA A 53 -13.84 -11.51 -7.09
N LYS A 54 -13.44 -10.55 -6.24
CA LYS A 54 -14.20 -9.30 -6.06
C LYS A 54 -14.31 -8.50 -7.36
N ARG A 55 -13.22 -8.47 -8.16
CA ARG A 55 -13.21 -7.75 -9.44
C ARG A 55 -14.06 -8.45 -10.47
N LEU A 56 -13.95 -9.78 -10.59
CA LEU A 56 -14.80 -10.59 -11.49
C LEU A 56 -16.28 -10.31 -11.23
N ARG A 57 -16.71 -10.31 -9.96
CA ARG A 57 -18.10 -9.97 -9.58
C ARG A 57 -18.51 -8.57 -10.06
N ALA A 58 -17.65 -7.59 -9.86
CA ALA A 58 -17.92 -6.21 -10.28
C ALA A 58 -18.07 -6.07 -11.79
N LEU A 59 -17.36 -6.90 -12.57
CA LEU A 59 -17.44 -6.94 -14.03
C LEU A 59 -18.54 -7.89 -14.56
N GLY A 60 -19.19 -8.69 -13.68
CA GLY A 60 -20.15 -9.72 -14.09
C GLY A 60 -19.53 -10.91 -14.83
N MET A 61 -18.20 -11.10 -14.67
CA MET A 61 -17.45 -12.20 -15.30
C MET A 61 -17.65 -13.52 -14.54
N LYS A 62 -17.43 -14.64 -15.22
CA LYS A 62 -17.72 -15.97 -14.67
C LYS A 62 -16.48 -16.80 -14.36
N ASP A 63 -15.34 -16.48 -14.97
CA ASP A 63 -14.11 -17.21 -14.79
C ASP A 63 -12.86 -16.31 -14.87
N PHE A 64 -11.73 -16.88 -14.45
CA PHE A 64 -10.45 -16.18 -14.44
C PHE A 64 -9.78 -16.14 -15.81
N ASP A 65 -10.08 -17.06 -16.73
CA ASP A 65 -9.47 -17.10 -18.05
C ASP A 65 -9.86 -15.86 -18.86
N ASP A 66 -11.16 -15.51 -18.85
CA ASP A 66 -11.65 -14.28 -19.51
C ASP A 66 -11.02 -13.02 -18.91
N TYR A 67 -10.89 -12.95 -17.57
CA TYR A 67 -10.29 -11.80 -16.90
C TYR A 67 -8.80 -11.66 -17.21
N ILE A 68 -8.05 -12.77 -17.15
CA ILE A 68 -6.63 -12.80 -17.50
C ILE A 68 -6.45 -12.37 -18.96
N GLY A 69 -7.30 -12.83 -19.87
CA GLY A 69 -7.26 -12.43 -21.28
C GLY A 69 -7.44 -10.92 -21.49
N ILE A 70 -8.25 -10.24 -20.68
CA ILE A 70 -8.37 -8.77 -20.73
C ILE A 70 -7.03 -8.11 -20.33
N ILE A 71 -6.41 -8.57 -19.25
CA ILE A 71 -5.13 -8.01 -18.79
C ILE A 71 -4.01 -8.27 -19.81
N GLU A 72 -3.93 -9.49 -20.35
CA GLU A 72 -2.95 -9.86 -21.38
C GLU A 72 -3.14 -9.08 -22.69
N SER A 73 -4.35 -8.64 -23.00
CA SER A 73 -4.63 -7.81 -24.18
C SER A 73 -4.13 -6.37 -24.04
N GLY A 74 -3.70 -5.96 -22.84
CA GLY A 74 -3.23 -4.61 -22.55
C GLY A 74 -4.36 -3.57 -22.48
N ASP A 75 -5.54 -3.95 -21.96
CA ASP A 75 -6.65 -3.00 -21.76
C ASP A 75 -6.28 -1.96 -20.69
N ASP A 76 -5.90 -0.76 -21.13
CA ASP A 76 -5.52 0.35 -20.27
C ASP A 76 -6.64 0.76 -19.29
N SER A 77 -7.89 0.47 -19.60
CA SER A 77 -9.02 0.82 -18.74
C SER A 77 -9.14 -0.10 -17.52
N GLU A 78 -8.72 -1.37 -17.64
CA GLU A 78 -8.77 -2.35 -16.56
C GLU A 78 -7.47 -2.41 -15.74
N MET A 79 -6.33 -2.03 -16.31
CA MET A 79 -5.02 -2.11 -15.67
C MET A 79 -4.96 -1.43 -14.29
N PRO A 80 -5.49 -0.21 -14.07
CA PRO A 80 -5.51 0.40 -12.74
C PRO A 80 -6.25 -0.45 -11.70
N PHE A 81 -7.36 -1.05 -12.05
CA PHE A 81 -8.13 -1.92 -11.15
C PHE A 81 -7.41 -3.22 -10.85
N PHE A 82 -6.72 -3.78 -11.85
CA PHE A 82 -5.88 -4.97 -11.69
C PHE A 82 -4.76 -4.72 -10.67
N ILE A 83 -4.05 -3.59 -10.80
CA ILE A 83 -2.97 -3.19 -9.88
C ILE A 83 -3.53 -2.89 -8.50
N ASN A 84 -4.55 -2.04 -8.39
CA ASN A 84 -5.16 -1.65 -7.11
C ASN A 84 -5.68 -2.87 -6.32
N ALA A 85 -6.19 -3.89 -7.04
CA ALA A 85 -6.69 -5.10 -6.38
C ALA A 85 -5.60 -5.84 -5.60
N ILE A 86 -4.34 -5.83 -6.04
CA ILE A 86 -3.27 -6.63 -5.43
C ILE A 86 -2.42 -5.84 -4.43
N THR A 87 -2.43 -4.52 -4.47
CA THR A 87 -1.68 -3.68 -3.55
C THR A 87 -2.13 -3.85 -2.10
N THR A 88 -1.22 -3.62 -1.17
CA THR A 88 -1.51 -3.68 0.27
C THR A 88 -1.15 -2.35 0.90
N ASN A 89 -2.17 -1.62 1.35
CA ASN A 89 -2.08 -0.23 1.76
C ASN A 89 -2.09 -0.08 3.29
N PHE A 90 -1.24 -0.87 3.99
CA PHE A 90 -1.11 -0.76 5.45
C PHE A 90 -0.12 0.33 5.84
N THR A 91 -0.62 1.41 6.44
CA THR A 91 0.16 2.55 6.89
C THR A 91 -0.46 3.20 8.12
N SER A 92 0.33 3.97 8.88
CA SER A 92 -0.13 4.79 9.99
C SER A 92 0.74 6.04 10.14
N PHE A 93 0.21 7.08 10.77
CA PHE A 93 1.02 8.25 11.11
C PHE A 93 2.16 7.87 12.04
N PHE A 94 3.34 8.43 11.77
CA PHE A 94 4.58 8.22 12.55
C PHE A 94 4.99 6.75 12.74
N ARG A 95 4.58 5.88 11.80
CA ARG A 95 5.06 4.49 11.80
C ARG A 95 6.58 4.46 11.69
N GLU A 96 7.24 3.67 12.58
CA GLU A 96 8.70 3.62 12.67
C GLU A 96 9.32 5.01 12.94
N ASN A 97 8.90 5.67 14.03
CA ASN A 97 9.16 7.08 14.36
C ASN A 97 10.63 7.50 14.21
N HIS A 98 11.58 6.60 14.45
CA HIS A 98 13.01 6.86 14.31
C HIS A 98 13.43 7.31 12.88
N HIS A 99 12.65 6.95 11.86
CA HIS A 99 12.90 7.42 10.49
C HIS A 99 12.66 8.93 10.35
N PHE A 100 11.68 9.47 11.07
CA PHE A 100 11.36 10.90 11.02
C PHE A 100 12.39 11.73 11.82
N GLU A 101 12.91 11.20 12.93
CA GLU A 101 14.00 11.81 13.68
C GLU A 101 15.28 11.91 12.82
N PHE A 102 15.62 10.83 12.13
CA PHE A 102 16.71 10.82 11.16
C PHE A 102 16.48 11.80 10.01
N LEU A 103 15.25 11.85 9.45
CA LEU A 103 14.87 12.76 8.37
C LEU A 103 15.09 14.22 8.76
N VAL A 104 14.64 14.64 9.94
CA VAL A 104 14.82 16.00 10.46
C VAL A 104 16.31 16.35 10.56
N SER A 105 17.12 15.46 11.16
CA SER A 105 18.56 15.66 11.29
C SER A 105 19.25 15.78 9.92
N GLU A 106 18.92 14.90 8.98
CA GLU A 106 19.57 14.87 7.67
C GLU A 106 19.15 16.06 6.79
N VAL A 107 17.87 16.42 6.79
CA VAL A 107 17.38 17.60 6.04
C VAL A 107 18.00 18.88 6.61
N GLY A 108 18.09 19.04 7.95
CA GLY A 108 18.78 20.17 8.56
C GLY A 108 20.23 20.28 8.10
N ARG A 109 20.98 19.17 8.15
CA ARG A 109 22.37 19.10 7.64
C ARG A 109 22.48 19.45 6.15
N LEU A 110 21.55 18.95 5.32
CA LEU A 110 21.57 19.22 3.88
C LEU A 110 21.30 20.68 3.55
N LEU A 111 20.40 21.34 4.30
CA LEU A 111 20.09 22.77 4.10
C LEU A 111 21.26 23.69 4.43
N GLU A 112 22.23 23.25 5.26
CA GLU A 112 23.48 23.99 5.47
C GLU A 112 24.42 23.91 4.25
N LEU A 113 24.27 22.88 3.41
CA LEU A 113 25.17 22.59 2.31
C LEU A 113 24.60 22.98 0.93
N GLN A 114 23.28 23.05 0.81
CA GLN A 114 22.59 23.28 -0.47
C GLN A 114 21.29 24.06 -0.29
N SER A 115 20.86 24.76 -1.32
CA SER A 115 19.70 25.66 -1.29
C SER A 115 18.35 24.92 -1.42
N SER A 116 18.35 23.63 -1.77
CA SER A 116 17.12 22.89 -1.98
C SER A 116 17.24 21.42 -1.59
N VAL A 117 16.18 20.83 -1.03
CA VAL A 117 16.10 19.42 -0.68
C VAL A 117 14.87 18.81 -1.33
N ARG A 118 15.03 17.60 -1.88
CA ARG A 118 13.95 16.80 -2.48
C ARG A 118 13.88 15.46 -1.77
N ILE A 119 12.70 15.14 -1.29
CA ILE A 119 12.41 13.92 -0.52
C ILE A 119 11.40 13.10 -1.32
N TRP A 120 11.54 11.80 -1.29
CA TRP A 120 10.62 10.89 -1.98
C TRP A 120 10.05 9.86 -1.02
N SER A 121 8.73 9.89 -0.83
CA SER A 121 7.94 8.85 -0.17
C SER A 121 7.47 7.88 -1.26
N ALA A 122 8.20 6.80 -1.43
CA ALA A 122 7.93 5.75 -2.42
C ALA A 122 7.00 4.70 -1.83
N GLY A 123 5.77 4.57 -2.35
CA GLY A 123 4.73 3.73 -1.75
C GLY A 123 4.05 4.44 -0.57
N CYS A 124 3.60 5.68 -0.79
CA CYS A 124 3.06 6.55 0.26
C CYS A 124 1.70 6.10 0.82
N SER A 125 1.06 5.10 0.21
CA SER A 125 -0.26 4.60 0.61
C SER A 125 -1.30 5.73 0.72
N SER A 126 -2.08 5.75 1.79
CA SER A 126 -3.10 6.78 2.05
C SER A 126 -2.53 8.12 2.55
N GLY A 127 -1.21 8.32 2.53
CA GLY A 127 -0.56 9.61 2.77
C GLY A 127 -0.02 9.82 4.18
N GLU A 128 -0.24 8.90 5.12
CA GLU A 128 0.21 9.07 6.50
C GLU A 128 1.73 9.30 6.60
N GLU A 129 2.53 8.63 5.76
CA GLU A 129 3.99 8.82 5.76
C GLU A 129 4.41 10.21 5.26
N PRO A 130 4.04 10.68 4.05
CA PRO A 130 4.48 12.00 3.60
C PRO A 130 3.94 13.14 4.47
N TYR A 131 2.75 13.01 5.06
CA TYR A 131 2.27 13.99 6.03
C TYR A 131 3.07 13.95 7.34
N SER A 132 3.44 12.75 7.84
CA SER A 132 4.32 12.63 9.01
C SER A 132 5.70 13.25 8.74
N MET A 133 6.26 13.05 7.53
CA MET A 133 7.50 13.71 7.11
C MET A 133 7.36 15.23 7.17
N ALA A 134 6.30 15.79 6.56
CA ALA A 134 6.06 17.23 6.54
C ALA A 134 5.91 17.81 7.96
N MET A 135 5.07 17.19 8.79
CA MET A 135 4.86 17.61 10.18
C MET A 135 6.16 17.55 11.00
N SER A 136 6.95 16.47 10.85
CA SER A 136 8.23 16.34 11.55
C SER A 136 9.25 17.42 11.15
N LEU A 137 9.34 17.71 9.85
CA LEU A 137 10.24 18.75 9.35
C LEU A 137 9.84 20.14 9.85
N LEU A 138 8.55 20.47 9.77
CA LEU A 138 8.00 21.76 10.24
C LEU A 138 8.13 21.94 11.75
N HIS A 139 8.09 20.85 12.53
CA HIS A 139 8.28 20.87 13.96
C HIS A 139 9.76 20.94 14.36
N GLY A 140 10.63 20.20 13.65
CA GLY A 140 12.01 19.96 14.07
C GLY A 140 13.04 20.92 13.48
N ILE A 141 12.74 21.65 12.41
CA ILE A 141 13.69 22.56 11.76
C ILE A 141 13.14 23.98 11.80
N PRO A 142 13.77 24.91 12.57
CA PRO A 142 13.38 26.32 12.58
C PRO A 142 13.45 26.94 11.18
N ASP A 143 12.48 27.81 10.85
CA ASP A 143 12.41 28.58 9.61
C ASP A 143 12.41 27.76 8.31
N ILE A 144 12.06 26.47 8.38
CA ILE A 144 11.99 25.60 7.19
C ILE A 144 10.97 26.08 6.14
N ASP A 145 9.96 26.85 6.55
CA ASP A 145 8.94 27.42 5.67
C ASP A 145 9.55 28.31 4.57
N GLY A 146 10.71 28.92 4.83
CA GLY A 146 11.47 29.72 3.88
C GLY A 146 12.39 28.90 2.96
N ALA A 147 12.58 27.62 3.21
CA ALA A 147 13.49 26.73 2.48
C ALA A 147 12.81 26.06 1.28
N ASP A 148 13.57 25.81 0.21
CA ASP A 148 13.07 25.03 -0.94
C ASP A 148 13.13 23.51 -0.65
N VAL A 149 12.25 23.05 0.23
CA VAL A 149 12.07 21.63 0.56
C VAL A 149 10.78 21.13 -0.07
N LYS A 150 10.85 20.01 -0.82
CA LYS A 150 9.67 19.38 -1.45
C LYS A 150 9.67 17.88 -1.20
N ILE A 151 8.48 17.36 -0.89
CA ILE A 151 8.22 15.94 -0.74
C ILE A 151 7.41 15.47 -1.96
N LEU A 152 7.95 14.51 -2.72
CA LEU A 152 7.21 13.77 -3.73
C LEU A 152 6.62 12.53 -3.05
N ALA A 153 5.32 12.31 -3.18
CA ALA A 153 4.63 11.12 -2.70
C ALA A 153 4.06 10.34 -3.88
N THR A 154 4.38 9.07 -4.00
CA THR A 154 3.91 8.20 -5.08
C THR A 154 3.43 6.86 -4.53
N ASP A 155 2.45 6.25 -5.23
CA ASP A 155 2.01 4.89 -4.97
C ASP A 155 1.54 4.26 -6.29
N LEU A 156 1.52 2.93 -6.36
CA LEU A 156 0.98 2.19 -7.50
C LEU A 156 -0.55 2.23 -7.51
N ASP A 157 -1.17 2.30 -6.34
CA ASP A 157 -2.62 2.31 -6.17
C ASP A 157 -3.17 3.72 -6.38
N THR A 158 -3.86 3.92 -7.50
CA THR A 158 -4.43 5.21 -7.88
C THR A 158 -5.54 5.68 -6.97
N GLU A 159 -6.32 4.77 -6.37
CA GLU A 159 -7.38 5.10 -5.43
C GLU A 159 -6.80 5.59 -4.11
N ILE A 160 -5.69 4.99 -3.66
CA ILE A 160 -5.04 5.39 -2.42
C ILE A 160 -4.36 6.74 -2.54
N ILE A 161 -3.76 7.05 -3.70
CA ILE A 161 -3.22 8.39 -4.01
C ILE A 161 -4.31 9.45 -3.97
N ALA A 162 -5.48 9.17 -4.54
CA ALA A 162 -6.62 10.08 -4.48
C ALA A 162 -7.08 10.33 -3.03
N LYS A 163 -6.97 9.32 -2.15
CA LYS A 163 -7.22 9.47 -0.71
C LYS A 163 -6.15 10.32 -0.03
N ALA A 164 -4.88 10.03 -0.29
CA ALA A 164 -3.74 10.80 0.23
C ALA A 164 -3.85 12.30 -0.12
N SER A 165 -4.19 12.60 -1.39
CA SER A 165 -4.31 13.98 -1.88
C SER A 165 -5.41 14.79 -1.20
N ARG A 166 -6.44 14.15 -0.63
CA ARG A 166 -7.49 14.85 0.12
C ARG A 166 -7.02 15.31 1.50
N GLY A 167 -6.07 14.62 2.10
CA GLY A 167 -5.54 14.95 3.44
C GLY A 167 -6.59 14.87 4.55
N VAL A 168 -7.64 14.05 4.39
CA VAL A 168 -8.73 13.93 5.37
C VAL A 168 -8.67 12.56 6.03
N TYR A 169 -8.52 12.56 7.35
CA TYR A 169 -8.36 11.36 8.17
C TYR A 169 -9.32 11.41 9.36
N ALA A 170 -9.78 10.24 9.79
CA ALA A 170 -10.55 10.11 11.02
C ALA A 170 -9.64 10.28 12.25
N ASP A 171 -10.17 10.84 13.34
CA ASP A 171 -9.40 11.14 14.56
C ASP A 171 -8.69 9.90 15.14
N GLU A 172 -9.30 8.72 15.00
CA GLU A 172 -8.75 7.45 15.49
C GLU A 172 -7.45 7.03 14.78
N ARG A 173 -7.11 7.67 13.66
CA ARG A 173 -5.87 7.43 12.93
C ARG A 173 -4.65 8.07 13.59
N PHE A 174 -4.86 8.98 14.53
CA PHE A 174 -3.81 9.71 15.21
C PHE A 174 -3.53 9.11 16.59
N ASP A 175 -2.29 8.67 16.81
CA ASP A 175 -1.84 8.23 18.12
C ASP A 175 -1.54 9.45 19.02
N SER A 176 -2.02 9.42 20.25
CA SER A 176 -1.79 10.46 21.25
C SER A 176 -0.31 10.69 21.60
N SER A 177 0.56 9.74 21.32
CA SER A 177 2.01 9.86 21.58
C SER A 177 2.69 10.99 20.77
N ASN A 178 2.12 11.37 19.63
CA ASN A 178 2.64 12.42 18.73
C ASN A 178 1.81 13.70 18.73
N ASN A 179 0.98 13.91 19.75
CA ASN A 179 0.05 15.04 19.83
C ASN A 179 0.71 16.41 19.68
N GLU A 180 1.92 16.63 20.20
CA GLU A 180 2.60 17.91 20.09
C GLU A 180 2.97 18.28 18.66
N ILE A 181 3.34 17.26 17.86
CA ILE A 181 3.69 17.42 16.44
C ILE A 181 2.43 17.55 15.58
N ILE A 182 1.37 16.83 15.92
CA ILE A 182 0.15 16.71 15.09
C ILE A 182 -0.81 17.89 15.31
N LYS A 183 -1.07 18.27 16.55
CA LYS A 183 -2.09 19.28 16.92
C LYS A 183 -2.07 20.58 16.10
N PRO A 184 -0.93 21.16 15.74
CA PRO A 184 -0.92 22.38 14.93
C PRO A 184 -1.55 22.24 13.54
N TRP A 185 -1.67 21.02 13.04
CA TRP A 185 -2.03 20.71 11.65
C TRP A 185 -3.42 20.10 11.48
N ILE A 186 -4.06 19.69 12.58
CA ILE A 186 -5.44 19.16 12.57
C ILE A 186 -6.44 20.32 12.71
N LYS A 187 -7.51 20.29 11.90
CA LYS A 187 -8.63 21.23 11.94
C LYS A 187 -9.91 20.52 12.30
#